data_1ace24254aa08fe595546d9aa62d6a19
#
_entry.id   1ace24254aa08fe595546d9aa62d6a19
#
_cell.length_a   1.000
_cell.length_b   1.000
_cell.length_c   1.000
_cell.angle_alpha   90.00
_cell.angle_beta   90.00
_cell.angle_gamma   90.00
#
_symmetry.space_group_name_H-M   'P 1'
#
loop_
_entity.id
_entity.type
_entity.pdbx_description
1 polymer ?
#
loop_
_entity_poly.entity_id
_entity_poly.type
_entity_poly.pdbx_seq_one_letter_code
_entity_poly.pdbx_strand_id
1 'polypeptide(L)'
;MRNPLSKKVVTIKPSGIRKFFDIASEMEDVISLGVGEPDFDTPWHVRDEGIYSLEKGRTFYTSNAGLKELRVEICRYLKRRCNLTYDPLKEVLITVGGSEGIDLALRAMLDPGDEVLIPEPCYVSYLPCVQLADGVPVTIELKAENEFRLTKEELLEKITDKTKLLVLPFPNNPTGAVMRREDLEAIAEVLIEKDIYVLSDEIYSELTYSGEHVSMASIPGMWERTLTINGFSKAYAMTGWRLGYICGPQEIVAQMTKIHQFAIMCAPTTSQYAAVEALKNGDNDVAQMREAYNQRRRFLMHAFREIGLPCFEPFGAFYVFPCIKEFGMTSEEFAMKLLEEEHVAVVPGTAFGDCGEGFLRISYAYSIDDLKVALERLGRFVKRLKEKQTK
;
A
#
# COMPACT_ATOMS: atom_id res chain seq x y z
N MET A 1 -27.54 -22.39 22.43
CA MET A 1 -26.69 -22.84 21.31
C MET A 1 -25.25 -22.40 21.55
N ARG A 2 -24.27 -23.18 21.10
CA ARG A 2 -22.84 -22.78 21.15
C ARG A 2 -22.63 -21.60 20.23
N ASN A 3 -21.80 -20.59 20.65
CA ASN A 3 -21.44 -19.49 19.78
C ASN A 3 -20.65 -20.02 18.54
N PRO A 4 -21.11 -19.80 17.29
CA PRO A 4 -20.45 -20.30 16.09
C PRO A 4 -19.23 -19.46 15.69
N LEU A 5 -19.06 -18.25 16.24
CA LEU A 5 -18.05 -17.29 15.81
C LEU A 5 -16.78 -17.39 16.63
N SER A 6 -15.64 -17.20 15.97
CA SER A 6 -14.34 -17.02 16.63
C SER A 6 -14.31 -15.69 17.38
N LYS A 7 -13.90 -15.70 18.64
CA LYS A 7 -13.73 -14.48 19.45
C LYS A 7 -12.80 -13.47 18.78
N LYS A 8 -11.73 -13.95 18.19
CA LYS A 8 -10.74 -13.14 17.48
C LYS A 8 -11.36 -12.33 16.32
N VAL A 9 -12.18 -12.99 15.50
CA VAL A 9 -12.81 -12.33 14.33
C VAL A 9 -13.86 -11.32 14.76
N VAL A 10 -14.61 -11.59 15.83
CA VAL A 10 -15.66 -10.68 16.33
C VAL A 10 -15.08 -9.35 16.83
N THR A 11 -13.83 -9.33 17.31
CA THR A 11 -13.19 -8.08 17.79
C THR A 11 -12.66 -7.20 16.68
N ILE A 12 -12.50 -7.71 15.46
CA ILE A 12 -12.01 -6.96 14.31
C ILE A 12 -13.14 -6.08 13.75
N LYS A 13 -12.91 -4.78 13.68
CA LYS A 13 -13.88 -3.85 13.10
C LYS A 13 -13.88 -3.96 11.57
N PRO A 14 -15.04 -3.85 10.90
CA PRO A 14 -15.10 -3.71 9.44
C PRO A 14 -14.30 -2.48 8.97
N SER A 15 -13.79 -2.53 7.73
CA SER A 15 -13.07 -1.40 7.14
C SER A 15 -13.97 -0.17 7.03
N GLY A 16 -13.55 0.96 7.64
CA GLY A 16 -14.26 2.24 7.58
C GLY A 16 -14.38 2.82 6.17
N ILE A 17 -13.50 2.42 5.24
CA ILE A 17 -13.50 2.89 3.85
C ILE A 17 -14.78 2.44 3.13
N ARG A 18 -15.27 1.22 3.38
CA ARG A 18 -16.38 0.62 2.64
C ARG A 18 -17.70 1.39 2.83
N LYS A 19 -17.96 1.88 4.04
CA LYS A 19 -19.16 2.66 4.36
C LYS A 19 -19.35 3.86 3.41
N PHE A 20 -18.26 4.59 3.10
CA PHE A 20 -18.31 5.74 2.20
C PHE A 20 -18.56 5.35 0.76
N PHE A 21 -18.01 4.23 0.31
CA PHE A 21 -18.27 3.71 -1.03
C PHE A 21 -19.70 3.24 -1.22
N ASP A 22 -20.28 2.57 -0.22
CA ASP A 22 -21.66 2.11 -0.27
C ASP A 22 -22.61 3.31 -0.42
N ILE A 23 -22.43 4.37 0.36
CA ILE A 23 -23.24 5.61 0.25
C ILE A 23 -23.05 6.28 -1.12
N ALA A 24 -21.80 6.44 -1.57
CA ALA A 24 -21.51 7.09 -2.84
C ALA A 24 -22.08 6.32 -4.04
N SER A 25 -22.18 4.99 -3.96
CA SER A 25 -22.73 4.16 -5.04
C SER A 25 -24.25 4.29 -5.23
N GLU A 26 -24.97 4.78 -4.22
CA GLU A 26 -26.42 5.01 -4.26
C GLU A 26 -26.79 6.41 -4.76
N MET A 27 -25.82 7.31 -4.94
CA MET A 27 -26.00 8.68 -5.39
C MET A 27 -25.69 8.85 -6.87
N GLU A 28 -26.44 9.72 -7.56
CA GLU A 28 -26.16 10.10 -8.95
C GLU A 28 -25.12 11.23 -9.02
N ASP A 29 -24.37 11.31 -10.12
CA ASP A 29 -23.37 12.37 -10.43
C ASP A 29 -22.26 12.52 -9.36
N VAL A 30 -21.87 11.44 -8.71
CA VAL A 30 -20.78 11.43 -7.75
C VAL A 30 -19.44 11.15 -8.44
N ILE A 31 -18.44 12.00 -8.18
CA ILE A 31 -17.06 11.72 -8.53
C ILE A 31 -16.39 11.11 -7.29
N SER A 32 -16.09 9.81 -7.37
CA SER A 32 -15.42 9.11 -6.27
C SER A 32 -13.91 9.16 -6.43
N LEU A 33 -13.21 9.88 -5.55
CA LEU A 33 -11.74 9.91 -5.46
C LEU A 33 -11.19 9.01 -4.34
N GLY A 34 -12.01 8.07 -3.89
CA GLY A 34 -11.69 7.21 -2.75
C GLY A 34 -11.04 5.89 -3.13
N VAL A 35 -11.19 5.39 -4.36
CA VAL A 35 -10.66 4.07 -4.74
C VAL A 35 -9.14 4.13 -4.94
N GLY A 36 -8.44 3.17 -4.36
CA GLY A 36 -6.99 3.03 -4.48
C GLY A 36 -6.57 2.07 -5.59
N GLU A 37 -6.99 2.33 -6.82
CA GLU A 37 -6.78 1.46 -7.98
C GLU A 37 -6.30 2.30 -9.18
N PRO A 38 -5.34 1.78 -9.99
CA PRO A 38 -4.97 2.40 -11.25
C PRO A 38 -6.20 2.58 -12.17
N ASP A 39 -6.29 3.73 -12.83
CA ASP A 39 -7.30 4.01 -13.86
C ASP A 39 -6.85 3.62 -15.28
N PHE A 40 -5.71 2.96 -15.38
CA PHE A 40 -5.19 2.38 -16.60
C PHE A 40 -5.62 0.93 -16.73
N ASP A 41 -5.86 0.50 -17.96
CA ASP A 41 -5.91 -0.91 -18.27
C ASP A 41 -4.54 -1.57 -18.11
N THR A 42 -4.53 -2.84 -17.72
CA THR A 42 -3.31 -3.66 -17.84
C THR A 42 -2.76 -3.56 -19.28
N PRO A 43 -1.45 -3.32 -19.51
CA PRO A 43 -0.88 -3.19 -20.85
C PRO A 43 -1.27 -4.34 -21.78
N TRP A 44 -1.53 -4.02 -23.05
CA TRP A 44 -2.11 -4.99 -23.98
C TRP A 44 -1.27 -6.27 -24.10
N HIS A 45 0.06 -6.14 -24.25
CA HIS A 45 0.94 -7.32 -24.38
C HIS A 45 0.91 -8.24 -23.15
N VAL A 46 0.68 -7.67 -21.96
CA VAL A 46 0.50 -8.43 -20.71
C VAL A 46 -0.83 -9.19 -20.72
N ARG A 47 -1.91 -8.51 -21.15
CA ARG A 47 -3.23 -9.16 -21.32
C ARG A 47 -3.17 -10.27 -22.36
N ASP A 48 -2.49 -10.02 -23.48
CA ASP A 48 -2.33 -10.97 -24.59
C ASP A 48 -1.61 -12.24 -24.14
N GLU A 49 -0.52 -12.15 -23.36
CA GLU A 49 0.12 -13.33 -22.78
C GLU A 49 -0.80 -14.10 -21.82
N GLY A 50 -1.63 -13.41 -21.05
CA GLY A 50 -2.67 -14.06 -20.24
C GLY A 50 -3.66 -14.85 -21.11
N ILE A 51 -4.17 -14.27 -22.18
CA ILE A 51 -5.06 -14.93 -23.16
C ILE A 51 -4.35 -16.11 -23.80
N TYR A 52 -3.10 -15.91 -24.28
CA TYR A 52 -2.30 -16.95 -24.91
C TYR A 52 -2.04 -18.13 -23.97
N SER A 53 -1.85 -17.89 -22.68
CA SER A 53 -1.69 -18.94 -21.69
C SER A 53 -2.90 -19.88 -21.62
N LEU A 54 -4.12 -19.29 -21.72
CA LEU A 54 -5.37 -20.05 -21.77
C LEU A 54 -5.52 -20.81 -23.09
N GLU A 55 -5.22 -20.19 -24.24
CA GLU A 55 -5.25 -20.84 -25.55
C GLU A 55 -4.31 -22.04 -25.63
N LYS A 56 -3.18 -21.97 -24.95
CA LYS A 56 -2.20 -23.08 -24.84
C LYS A 56 -2.55 -24.12 -23.79
N GLY A 57 -3.70 -23.98 -23.10
CA GLY A 57 -4.13 -24.92 -22.08
C GLY A 57 -3.25 -24.90 -20.83
N ARG A 58 -2.56 -23.78 -20.52
CA ARG A 58 -1.72 -23.61 -19.33
C ARG A 58 -2.58 -23.33 -18.10
N THR A 59 -3.44 -24.30 -17.73
CA THR A 59 -4.46 -24.16 -16.68
C THR A 59 -4.22 -25.11 -15.48
N PHE A 60 -3.04 -25.70 -15.37
CA PHE A 60 -2.66 -26.59 -14.30
C PHE A 60 -2.03 -25.82 -13.13
N TYR A 61 -1.97 -26.47 -11.97
CA TYR A 61 -1.22 -25.93 -10.83
C TYR A 61 0.24 -25.70 -11.19
N THR A 62 0.78 -24.60 -10.71
CA THR A 62 2.22 -24.38 -10.69
C THR A 62 2.86 -25.03 -9.46
N SER A 63 4.17 -24.90 -9.30
CA SER A 63 4.81 -25.17 -8.01
C SER A 63 4.18 -24.29 -6.91
N ASN A 64 4.16 -24.75 -5.66
CA ASN A 64 3.61 -23.97 -4.55
C ASN A 64 4.27 -22.59 -4.43
N ALA A 65 5.57 -22.49 -4.64
CA ALA A 65 6.28 -21.21 -4.63
C ALA A 65 6.04 -20.35 -5.90
N GLY A 66 5.30 -20.87 -6.90
CA GLY A 66 5.01 -20.21 -8.18
C GLY A 66 5.91 -20.68 -9.33
N LEU A 67 5.61 -20.21 -10.55
CA LEU A 67 6.37 -20.50 -11.76
C LEU A 67 7.84 -20.14 -11.56
N LYS A 68 8.73 -21.08 -11.89
CA LYS A 68 10.18 -20.86 -11.81
C LYS A 68 10.62 -19.67 -12.69
N GLU A 69 10.07 -19.56 -13.89
CA GLU A 69 10.38 -18.46 -14.80
C GLU A 69 10.02 -17.11 -14.18
N LEU A 70 8.83 -16.98 -13.58
CA LEU A 70 8.42 -15.75 -12.92
C LEU A 70 9.34 -15.38 -11.76
N ARG A 71 9.72 -16.34 -10.92
CA ARG A 71 10.65 -16.11 -9.81
C ARG A 71 12.03 -15.65 -10.29
N VAL A 72 12.51 -16.18 -11.40
CA VAL A 72 13.77 -15.74 -12.04
C VAL A 72 13.63 -14.29 -12.53
N GLU A 73 12.53 -13.95 -13.19
CA GLU A 73 12.32 -12.56 -13.68
C GLU A 73 12.16 -11.56 -12.51
N ILE A 74 11.52 -11.94 -11.41
CA ILE A 74 11.48 -11.13 -10.19
C ILE A 74 12.88 -10.87 -9.64
N CYS A 75 13.74 -11.89 -9.57
CA CYS A 75 15.12 -11.70 -9.13
C CYS A 75 15.91 -10.77 -10.07
N ARG A 76 15.72 -10.89 -11.39
CA ARG A 76 16.32 -9.97 -12.37
C ARG A 76 15.82 -8.53 -12.21
N TYR A 77 14.52 -8.38 -11.98
CA TYR A 77 13.90 -7.09 -11.74
C TYR A 77 14.47 -6.43 -10.47
N LEU A 78 14.49 -7.14 -9.33
CA LEU A 78 15.02 -6.63 -8.07
C LEU A 78 16.52 -6.32 -8.16
N LYS A 79 17.29 -7.12 -8.92
CA LYS A 79 18.70 -6.81 -9.19
C LYS A 79 18.85 -5.52 -9.98
N ARG A 80 18.01 -5.30 -11.00
CA ARG A 80 18.04 -4.11 -11.86
C ARG A 80 17.57 -2.86 -11.13
N ARG A 81 16.49 -2.96 -10.32
CA ARG A 81 15.87 -1.81 -9.66
C ARG A 81 16.50 -1.44 -8.31
N CYS A 82 16.85 -2.41 -7.51
CA CYS A 82 17.26 -2.20 -6.11
C CYS A 82 18.65 -2.75 -5.79
N ASN A 83 19.36 -3.32 -6.78
CA ASN A 83 20.64 -4.03 -6.61
C ASN A 83 20.56 -5.21 -5.61
N LEU A 84 19.36 -5.78 -5.40
CA LEU A 84 19.14 -6.92 -4.52
C LEU A 84 19.37 -8.25 -5.28
N THR A 85 19.93 -9.23 -4.59
CA THR A 85 20.15 -10.57 -5.14
C THR A 85 19.44 -11.59 -4.25
N TYR A 86 18.56 -12.40 -4.86
CA TYR A 86 17.85 -13.50 -4.22
C TYR A 86 18.00 -14.79 -5.02
N ASP A 87 17.96 -15.93 -4.32
CA ASP A 87 17.84 -17.24 -4.96
C ASP A 87 16.38 -17.46 -5.40
N PRO A 88 16.09 -17.54 -6.71
CA PRO A 88 14.72 -17.70 -7.21
C PRO A 88 14.05 -18.99 -6.76
N LEU A 89 14.81 -20.00 -6.30
CA LEU A 89 14.25 -21.27 -5.88
C LEU A 89 13.93 -21.35 -4.39
N LYS A 90 14.52 -20.45 -3.58
CA LYS A 90 14.48 -20.56 -2.11
C LYS A 90 13.97 -19.30 -1.40
N GLU A 91 14.15 -18.15 -2.03
CA GLU A 91 13.99 -16.83 -1.39
C GLU A 91 12.88 -15.99 -2.02
N VAL A 92 12.07 -16.59 -2.91
CA VAL A 92 10.95 -15.94 -3.60
C VAL A 92 9.71 -16.81 -3.53
N LEU A 93 8.59 -16.23 -3.07
CA LEU A 93 7.27 -16.84 -3.05
C LEU A 93 6.29 -15.96 -3.82
N ILE A 94 5.58 -16.55 -4.80
CA ILE A 94 4.48 -15.88 -5.52
C ILE A 94 3.20 -15.99 -4.70
N THR A 95 2.51 -14.87 -4.53
CA THR A 95 1.33 -14.75 -3.66
C THR A 95 0.10 -14.23 -4.41
N VAL A 96 -1.08 -14.43 -3.83
CA VAL A 96 -2.37 -13.89 -4.32
C VAL A 96 -2.48 -12.41 -3.94
N GLY A 97 -1.70 -11.57 -4.62
CA GLY A 97 -1.47 -10.16 -4.29
C GLY A 97 -0.55 -9.97 -3.09
N GLY A 98 -0.10 -8.73 -2.86
CA GLY A 98 0.72 -8.37 -1.70
C GLY A 98 0.02 -8.66 -0.36
N SER A 99 -1.31 -8.59 -0.33
CA SER A 99 -2.10 -8.86 0.88
C SER A 99 -1.91 -10.27 1.43
N GLU A 100 -1.80 -11.29 0.57
CA GLU A 100 -1.46 -12.64 1.03
C GLU A 100 -0.03 -12.69 1.57
N GLY A 101 0.90 -11.99 0.94
CA GLY A 101 2.29 -11.90 1.43
C GLY A 101 2.36 -11.35 2.85
N ILE A 102 1.56 -10.31 3.16
CA ILE A 102 1.44 -9.76 4.52
C ILE A 102 0.92 -10.82 5.50
N ASP A 103 -0.20 -11.46 5.19
CA ASP A 103 -0.83 -12.46 6.07
C ASP A 103 0.11 -13.66 6.31
N LEU A 104 0.76 -14.17 5.27
CA LEU A 104 1.70 -15.28 5.37
C LEU A 104 2.92 -14.94 6.22
N ALA A 105 3.49 -13.73 6.05
CA ALA A 105 4.65 -13.29 6.83
C ALA A 105 4.32 -13.23 8.32
N LEU A 106 3.20 -12.59 8.66
CA LEU A 106 2.76 -12.46 10.05
C LEU A 106 2.46 -13.82 10.69
N ARG A 107 1.75 -14.71 9.98
CA ARG A 107 1.47 -16.08 10.47
C ARG A 107 2.72 -16.95 10.60
N ALA A 108 3.74 -16.72 9.78
CA ALA A 108 4.97 -17.50 9.83
C ALA A 108 5.94 -17.04 10.92
N MET A 109 5.83 -15.78 11.34
CA MET A 109 6.81 -15.16 12.22
C MET A 109 6.30 -14.89 13.64
N LEU A 110 5.00 -14.74 13.87
CA LEU A 110 4.46 -14.30 15.16
C LEU A 110 4.02 -15.46 16.03
N ASP A 111 4.43 -15.40 17.30
CA ASP A 111 3.84 -16.12 18.38
C ASP A 111 2.88 -15.23 19.19
N PRO A 112 1.92 -15.82 19.97
CA PRO A 112 1.02 -15.03 20.79
C PRO A 112 1.75 -14.11 21.76
N GLY A 113 1.51 -12.79 21.62
CA GLY A 113 2.10 -11.76 22.45
C GLY A 113 3.33 -11.06 21.86
N ASP A 114 3.82 -11.51 20.69
CA ASP A 114 4.83 -10.77 19.94
C ASP A 114 4.26 -9.43 19.46
N GLU A 115 4.99 -8.36 19.65
CA GLU A 115 4.59 -7.01 19.23
C GLU A 115 5.08 -6.70 17.81
N VAL A 116 4.18 -6.07 17.05
CA VAL A 116 4.45 -5.60 15.71
C VAL A 116 4.25 -4.09 15.66
N LEU A 117 5.32 -3.37 15.35
CA LEU A 117 5.27 -1.91 15.17
C LEU A 117 4.64 -1.58 13.83
N ILE A 118 3.66 -0.68 13.83
CA ILE A 118 2.91 -0.26 12.64
C ILE A 118 2.87 1.27 12.59
N PRO A 119 3.63 1.90 11.68
CA PRO A 119 3.51 3.33 11.42
C PRO A 119 2.13 3.68 10.87
N GLU A 120 1.43 4.62 11.49
CA GLU A 120 0.12 5.15 11.06
C GLU A 120 0.22 6.66 10.76
N PRO A 121 -0.58 7.18 9.80
CA PRO A 121 -1.64 6.49 9.05
C PRO A 121 -1.08 5.51 8.00
N CYS A 122 -1.78 4.37 7.82
CA CYS A 122 -1.33 3.30 6.94
C CYS A 122 -2.47 2.50 6.32
N TYR A 123 -2.13 1.57 5.43
CA TYR A 123 -3.09 0.66 4.83
C TYR A 123 -3.81 -0.18 5.89
N VAL A 124 -5.14 -0.20 5.79
CA VAL A 124 -6.08 -0.70 6.82
C VAL A 124 -5.92 -2.18 7.19
N SER A 125 -5.20 -2.97 6.40
CA SER A 125 -5.08 -4.41 6.62
C SER A 125 -3.99 -4.82 7.61
N TYR A 126 -3.01 -3.95 7.91
CA TYR A 126 -1.88 -4.38 8.77
C TYR A 126 -2.33 -4.74 10.18
N LEU A 127 -3.07 -3.86 10.86
CA LEU A 127 -3.56 -4.13 12.22
C LEU A 127 -4.37 -5.42 12.32
N PRO A 128 -5.44 -5.60 11.49
CA PRO A 128 -6.23 -6.83 11.52
C PRO A 128 -5.41 -8.09 11.23
N CYS A 129 -4.46 -8.03 10.28
CA CYS A 129 -3.62 -9.17 9.96
C CYS A 129 -2.70 -9.56 11.13
N VAL A 130 -2.12 -8.58 11.85
CA VAL A 130 -1.35 -8.84 13.08
C VAL A 130 -2.22 -9.52 14.13
N GLN A 131 -3.44 -9.01 14.37
CA GLN A 131 -4.39 -9.60 15.33
C GLN A 131 -4.81 -11.02 14.93
N LEU A 132 -5.04 -11.27 13.63
CA LEU A 132 -5.38 -12.60 13.11
C LEU A 132 -4.23 -13.60 13.28
N ALA A 133 -3.00 -13.12 13.27
CA ALA A 133 -1.80 -13.91 13.51
C ALA A 133 -1.42 -14.02 15.02
N ASP A 134 -2.30 -13.65 15.94
CA ASP A 134 -2.09 -13.65 17.41
C ASP A 134 -1.02 -12.66 17.92
N GLY A 135 -0.53 -11.78 17.07
CA GLY A 135 0.38 -10.69 17.44
C GLY A 135 -0.35 -9.51 18.09
N VAL A 136 0.43 -8.63 18.70
CA VAL A 136 -0.02 -7.38 19.32
C VAL A 136 0.39 -6.21 18.45
N PRO A 137 -0.54 -5.50 17.78
CA PRO A 137 -0.19 -4.31 17.02
C PRO A 137 0.15 -3.14 17.96
N VAL A 138 1.29 -2.50 17.71
CA VAL A 138 1.73 -1.29 18.42
C VAL A 138 1.91 -0.18 17.39
N THR A 139 1.06 0.85 17.46
CA THR A 139 1.06 1.92 16.47
C THR A 139 2.09 3.00 16.77
N ILE A 140 2.70 3.53 15.70
CA ILE A 140 3.61 4.68 15.73
C ILE A 140 2.96 5.79 14.90
N GLU A 141 2.67 6.93 15.52
CA GLU A 141 2.11 8.07 14.83
C GLU A 141 3.16 8.76 13.94
N LEU A 142 2.91 8.78 12.62
CA LEU A 142 3.67 9.55 11.65
C LEU A 142 3.15 11.00 11.62
N LYS A 143 4.06 11.96 11.74
CA LYS A 143 3.68 13.38 11.87
C LYS A 143 3.81 14.12 10.55
N ALA A 144 2.86 15.01 10.28
CA ALA A 144 2.86 15.85 9.08
C ALA A 144 4.10 16.78 9.01
N GLU A 145 4.61 17.23 10.15
CA GLU A 145 5.84 18.04 10.26
C GLU A 145 7.10 17.30 9.80
N ASN A 146 7.09 15.95 9.89
CA ASN A 146 8.14 15.07 9.37
C ASN A 146 7.80 14.51 7.97
N GLU A 147 6.85 15.13 7.26
CA GLU A 147 6.37 14.65 5.94
C GLU A 147 5.82 13.21 6.01
N PHE A 148 5.24 12.82 7.13
CA PHE A 148 4.76 11.45 7.43
C PHE A 148 5.83 10.36 7.25
N ARG A 149 7.10 10.68 7.48
CA ARG A 149 8.22 9.72 7.52
C ARG A 149 8.40 9.19 8.93
N LEU A 150 8.80 7.93 9.06
CA LEU A 150 9.16 7.33 10.34
C LEU A 150 10.55 7.82 10.76
N THR A 151 10.66 8.39 11.96
CA THR A 151 11.93 8.82 12.53
C THR A 151 12.49 7.78 13.50
N LYS A 152 13.81 7.85 13.73
CA LYS A 152 14.52 7.00 14.71
C LYS A 152 13.95 7.18 16.13
N GLU A 153 13.63 8.40 16.49
CA GLU A 153 13.08 8.77 17.80
C GLU A 153 11.71 8.16 18.02
N GLU A 154 10.81 8.30 17.06
CA GLU A 154 9.44 7.72 17.10
C GLU A 154 9.51 6.19 17.19
N LEU A 155 10.45 5.57 16.47
CA LEU A 155 10.67 4.13 16.53
C LEU A 155 11.13 3.69 17.93
N LEU A 156 12.14 4.36 18.50
CA LEU A 156 12.70 4.04 19.81
C LEU A 156 11.68 4.15 20.96
N GLU A 157 10.75 5.11 20.88
CA GLU A 157 9.71 5.31 21.89
C GLU A 157 8.75 4.11 22.03
N LYS A 158 8.62 3.29 21.00
CA LYS A 158 7.64 2.19 20.94
C LYS A 158 8.24 0.80 21.07
N ILE A 159 9.55 0.67 21.00
CA ILE A 159 10.24 -0.61 21.13
C ILE A 159 10.19 -1.11 22.58
N THR A 160 9.82 -2.38 22.74
CA THR A 160 9.87 -3.13 23.99
C THR A 160 10.63 -4.46 23.80
N ASP A 161 10.83 -5.19 24.87
CA ASP A 161 11.45 -6.54 24.81
C ASP A 161 10.59 -7.58 24.06
N LYS A 162 9.32 -7.23 23.73
CA LYS A 162 8.41 -8.07 22.96
C LYS A 162 8.34 -7.70 21.48
N THR A 163 8.98 -6.60 21.11
CA THR A 163 8.96 -6.11 19.72
C THR A 163 9.74 -7.07 18.83
N LYS A 164 9.06 -7.67 17.86
CA LYS A 164 9.64 -8.65 16.94
C LYS A 164 9.74 -8.15 15.52
N LEU A 165 8.76 -7.35 15.08
CA LEU A 165 8.61 -6.96 13.69
C LEU A 165 8.20 -5.49 13.54
N LEU A 166 8.76 -4.80 12.55
CA LEU A 166 8.29 -3.51 12.03
C LEU A 166 7.64 -3.73 10.67
N VAL A 167 6.40 -3.28 10.48
CA VAL A 167 5.81 -3.07 9.15
C VAL A 167 6.30 -1.74 8.61
N LEU A 168 6.89 -1.73 7.42
CA LEU A 168 7.43 -0.52 6.79
C LEU A 168 6.75 -0.29 5.43
N PRO A 169 5.62 0.46 5.38
CA PRO A 169 4.77 0.57 4.20
C PRO A 169 5.08 1.83 3.39
N PHE A 170 6.21 1.86 2.69
CA PHE A 170 6.60 3.01 1.87
C PHE A 170 6.99 2.63 0.43
N PRO A 171 6.57 3.42 -0.58
CA PRO A 171 5.72 4.62 -0.53
C PRO A 171 4.35 4.37 0.09
N ASN A 172 3.90 5.33 0.91
CA ASN A 172 2.80 5.11 1.85
C ASN A 172 1.40 5.35 1.23
N ASN A 173 0.47 4.49 1.56
CA ASN A 173 -0.97 4.71 1.47
C ASN A 173 -1.47 4.92 2.91
N PRO A 174 -1.99 6.09 3.29
CA PRO A 174 -2.70 7.08 2.45
C PRO A 174 -1.91 8.35 2.07
N THR A 175 -0.73 8.58 2.62
CA THR A 175 -0.11 9.91 2.60
C THR A 175 0.66 10.23 1.33
N GLY A 176 1.15 9.21 0.62
CA GLY A 176 2.09 9.38 -0.49
C GLY A 176 3.52 9.69 -0.04
N ALA A 177 3.82 9.57 1.25
CA ALA A 177 5.16 9.74 1.80
C ALA A 177 6.13 8.67 1.28
N VAL A 178 7.40 9.04 1.19
CA VAL A 178 8.52 8.14 0.86
C VAL A 178 9.58 8.25 1.93
N MET A 179 10.28 7.14 2.21
CA MET A 179 11.47 7.15 3.04
C MET A 179 12.70 7.38 2.17
N ARG A 180 13.59 8.28 2.58
CA ARG A 180 14.86 8.52 1.93
C ARG A 180 15.90 7.52 2.45
N ARG A 181 17.03 7.40 1.74
CA ARG A 181 18.11 6.51 2.17
C ARG A 181 18.57 6.80 3.59
N GLU A 182 18.80 8.08 3.91
CA GLU A 182 19.23 8.52 5.24
C GLU A 182 18.20 8.20 6.33
N ASP A 183 16.91 8.27 6.05
CA ASP A 183 15.85 7.88 6.99
C ASP A 183 15.91 6.37 7.27
N LEU A 184 16.08 5.56 6.19
CA LEU A 184 16.18 4.11 6.29
C LEU A 184 17.46 3.67 7.03
N GLU A 185 18.60 4.31 6.77
CA GLU A 185 19.85 4.04 7.48
C GLU A 185 19.72 4.36 8.96
N ALA A 186 19.07 5.47 9.32
CA ALA A 186 18.87 5.85 10.73
C ALA A 186 18.00 4.85 11.50
N ILE A 187 16.91 4.33 10.90
CA ILE A 187 16.08 3.31 11.55
C ILE A 187 16.75 1.93 11.52
N ALA A 188 17.55 1.61 10.49
CA ALA A 188 18.28 0.35 10.38
C ALA A 188 19.24 0.14 11.54
N GLU A 189 19.96 1.18 12.01
CA GLU A 189 20.85 1.11 13.17
C GLU A 189 20.09 0.57 14.39
N VAL A 190 18.88 1.07 14.65
CA VAL A 190 18.04 0.65 15.78
C VAL A 190 17.57 -0.79 15.58
N LEU A 191 17.07 -1.12 14.38
CA LEU A 191 16.52 -2.44 14.09
C LEU A 191 17.58 -3.54 14.18
N ILE A 192 18.82 -3.25 13.78
CA ILE A 192 19.96 -4.16 13.91
C ILE A 192 20.34 -4.33 15.38
N GLU A 193 20.46 -3.23 16.14
CA GLU A 193 20.81 -3.27 17.59
C GLU A 193 19.78 -4.06 18.41
N LYS A 194 18.50 -3.89 18.10
CA LYS A 194 17.37 -4.51 18.82
C LYS A 194 16.95 -5.86 18.27
N ASP A 195 17.60 -6.35 17.22
CA ASP A 195 17.29 -7.61 16.53
C ASP A 195 15.84 -7.72 16.05
N ILE A 196 15.31 -6.63 15.45
CA ILE A 196 13.94 -6.52 14.95
C ILE A 196 13.92 -6.83 13.45
N TYR A 197 12.95 -7.64 13.00
CA TYR A 197 12.67 -7.92 11.59
C TYR A 197 11.85 -6.82 10.95
N VAL A 198 11.88 -6.76 9.61
CA VAL A 198 11.09 -5.79 8.83
C VAL A 198 10.23 -6.49 7.79
N LEU A 199 8.95 -6.16 7.76
CA LEU A 199 8.04 -6.43 6.66
C LEU A 199 7.92 -5.17 5.82
N SER A 200 8.74 -5.06 4.76
CA SER A 200 8.79 -3.89 3.88
C SER A 200 7.77 -4.05 2.77
N ASP A 201 6.65 -3.32 2.85
CA ASP A 201 5.65 -3.29 1.78
C ASP A 201 6.00 -2.22 0.76
N GLU A 202 6.56 -2.66 -0.36
CA GLU A 202 7.08 -1.83 -1.43
C GLU A 202 6.19 -1.85 -2.68
N ILE A 203 4.89 -2.14 -2.52
CA ILE A 203 3.92 -2.27 -3.63
C ILE A 203 3.84 -1.02 -4.51
N TYR A 204 4.20 0.14 -3.98
CA TYR A 204 4.22 1.42 -4.70
C TYR A 204 5.63 1.86 -5.14
N SER A 205 6.64 1.01 -5.06
CA SER A 205 8.05 1.35 -5.36
C SER A 205 8.25 2.02 -6.73
N GLU A 206 7.59 1.53 -7.79
CA GLU A 206 7.65 2.11 -9.14
C GLU A 206 6.94 3.47 -9.25
N LEU A 207 6.07 3.80 -8.32
CA LEU A 207 5.37 5.08 -8.26
C LEU A 207 6.08 6.04 -7.27
N THR A 208 7.38 6.20 -7.44
CA THR A 208 8.22 7.20 -6.77
C THR A 208 8.55 8.31 -7.76
N TYR A 209 8.27 9.57 -7.40
CA TYR A 209 8.31 10.72 -8.31
C TYR A 209 9.53 11.62 -8.12
N SER A 210 10.27 11.47 -7.03
CA SER A 210 11.49 12.21 -6.74
C SER A 210 12.59 11.26 -6.33
N GLY A 211 13.66 11.21 -7.13
CA GLY A 211 14.73 10.22 -6.94
C GLY A 211 14.31 8.80 -7.32
N GLU A 212 14.95 7.83 -6.70
CA GLU A 212 14.69 6.41 -6.87
C GLU A 212 14.19 5.81 -5.54
N HIS A 213 13.33 4.79 -5.65
CA HIS A 213 12.93 4.02 -4.47
C HIS A 213 14.15 3.28 -3.88
N VAL A 214 14.30 3.37 -2.57
CA VAL A 214 15.32 2.62 -1.83
C VAL A 214 14.62 1.51 -1.05
N SER A 215 14.94 0.26 -1.39
CA SER A 215 14.42 -0.89 -0.65
C SER A 215 15.13 -1.03 0.70
N MET A 216 14.36 -1.32 1.76
CA MET A 216 14.93 -1.56 3.10
C MET A 216 15.95 -2.70 3.10
N ALA A 217 15.71 -3.76 2.31
CA ALA A 217 16.65 -4.87 2.18
C ALA A 217 18.01 -4.48 1.54
N SER A 218 18.09 -3.31 0.86
CA SER A 218 19.33 -2.82 0.27
C SER A 218 20.22 -2.04 1.24
N ILE A 219 19.71 -1.73 2.43
CA ILE A 219 20.49 -1.08 3.49
C ILE A 219 21.43 -2.12 4.13
N PRO A 220 22.71 -1.79 4.35
CA PRO A 220 23.66 -2.73 4.94
C PRO A 220 23.16 -3.34 6.28
N GLY A 221 23.20 -4.67 6.40
CA GLY A 221 22.76 -5.42 7.59
C GLY A 221 21.25 -5.62 7.67
N MET A 222 20.48 -5.21 6.64
CA MET A 222 19.02 -5.36 6.64
C MET A 222 18.52 -6.51 5.76
N TRP A 223 19.32 -7.02 4.83
CA TRP A 223 18.90 -8.11 3.96
C TRP A 223 18.44 -9.36 4.74
N GLU A 224 19.20 -9.75 5.75
CA GLU A 224 18.98 -10.96 6.56
C GLU A 224 17.75 -10.87 7.47
N ARG A 225 17.17 -9.68 7.62
CA ARG A 225 16.03 -9.42 8.50
C ARG A 225 14.85 -8.73 7.81
N THR A 226 14.89 -8.60 6.48
CA THR A 226 13.82 -7.95 5.72
C THR A 226 13.07 -8.93 4.85
N LEU A 227 11.75 -8.91 4.96
CA LEU A 227 10.82 -9.48 4.00
C LEU A 227 10.30 -8.37 3.11
N THR A 228 10.64 -8.39 1.82
CA THR A 228 10.19 -7.41 0.84
C THR A 228 8.93 -7.91 0.15
N ILE A 229 7.80 -7.22 0.35
CA ILE A 229 6.54 -7.45 -0.35
C ILE A 229 6.46 -6.50 -1.54
N ASN A 230 6.09 -7.02 -2.69
CA ASN A 230 5.78 -6.23 -3.87
C ASN A 230 4.77 -7.00 -4.75
N GLY A 231 4.42 -6.43 -5.91
CA GLY A 231 3.47 -7.09 -6.81
C GLY A 231 3.15 -6.27 -8.05
N PHE A 232 2.14 -6.73 -8.76
CA PHE A 232 1.82 -6.23 -10.10
C PHE A 232 0.62 -5.28 -10.10
N SER A 233 -0.10 -5.21 -8.98
CA SER A 233 -1.36 -4.46 -8.87
C SER A 233 -1.23 -3.00 -9.25
N LYS A 234 -0.15 -2.32 -8.85
CA LYS A 234 -0.01 -0.87 -8.98
C LYS A 234 0.86 -0.48 -10.16
N ALA A 235 2.06 -1.02 -10.24
CA ALA A 235 3.02 -0.70 -11.31
C ALA A 235 2.53 -1.11 -12.71
N TYR A 236 1.79 -2.21 -12.81
CA TYR A 236 1.35 -2.80 -14.09
C TYR A 236 -0.17 -2.76 -14.28
N ALA A 237 -0.91 -2.01 -13.45
CA ALA A 237 -2.38 -1.94 -13.48
C ALA A 237 -3.04 -3.34 -13.47
N MET A 238 -2.56 -4.23 -12.60
CA MET A 238 -3.00 -5.63 -12.52
C MET A 238 -3.73 -5.94 -11.21
N THR A 239 -4.58 -5.04 -10.73
CA THR A 239 -5.28 -5.21 -9.44
C THR A 239 -6.17 -6.46 -9.43
N GLY A 240 -6.96 -6.67 -10.49
CA GLY A 240 -7.89 -7.80 -10.64
C GLY A 240 -7.21 -9.15 -10.92
N TRP A 241 -5.94 -9.17 -11.32
CA TRP A 241 -5.17 -10.39 -11.57
C TRP A 241 -4.75 -11.12 -10.30
N ARG A 242 -4.83 -10.43 -9.14
CA ARG A 242 -4.49 -10.98 -7.83
C ARG A 242 -3.11 -11.62 -7.79
N LEU A 243 -2.06 -10.86 -8.12
CA LEU A 243 -0.69 -11.38 -8.13
C LEU A 243 0.28 -10.43 -7.43
N GLY A 244 1.07 -11.00 -6.53
CA GLY A 244 2.17 -10.38 -5.83
C GLY A 244 3.29 -11.37 -5.56
N TYR A 245 4.28 -10.92 -4.83
CA TYR A 245 5.37 -11.77 -4.39
C TYR A 245 6.00 -11.24 -3.10
N ILE A 246 6.69 -12.13 -2.42
CA ILE A 246 7.53 -11.79 -1.27
C ILE A 246 8.91 -12.39 -1.46
N CYS A 247 9.93 -11.61 -1.09
CA CYS A 247 11.32 -12.03 -1.11
C CYS A 247 11.95 -11.84 0.26
N GLY A 248 12.82 -12.75 0.67
CA GLY A 248 13.52 -12.65 1.95
C GLY A 248 14.33 -13.89 2.30
N PRO A 249 14.80 -13.99 3.56
CA PRO A 249 15.59 -15.11 4.00
C PRO A 249 14.91 -16.45 3.79
N GLN A 250 15.64 -17.42 3.23
CA GLN A 250 15.14 -18.75 2.87
C GLN A 250 14.36 -19.42 4.01
N GLU A 251 14.82 -19.29 5.25
CA GLU A 251 14.19 -19.94 6.40
C GLU A 251 12.75 -19.46 6.61
N ILE A 252 12.51 -18.16 6.47
CA ILE A 252 11.18 -17.56 6.65
C ILE A 252 10.31 -17.88 5.44
N VAL A 253 10.82 -17.69 4.22
CA VAL A 253 10.10 -17.97 2.97
C VAL A 253 9.67 -19.44 2.90
N ALA A 254 10.47 -20.38 3.40
CA ALA A 254 10.11 -21.80 3.48
C ALA A 254 8.90 -22.04 4.38
N GLN A 255 8.79 -21.35 5.54
CA GLN A 255 7.61 -21.47 6.42
C GLN A 255 6.37 -20.81 5.81
N MET A 256 6.53 -19.65 5.17
CA MET A 256 5.45 -19.00 4.44
C MET A 256 4.91 -19.89 3.31
N THR A 257 5.81 -20.53 2.54
CA THR A 257 5.43 -21.48 1.47
C THR A 257 4.63 -22.66 2.00
N LYS A 258 4.93 -23.15 3.20
CA LYS A 258 4.16 -24.21 3.87
C LYS A 258 2.73 -23.77 4.16
N ILE A 259 2.51 -22.57 4.69
CA ILE A 259 1.17 -22.04 4.97
C ILE A 259 0.43 -21.83 3.64
N HIS A 260 1.07 -21.19 2.66
CA HIS A 260 0.53 -20.96 1.32
C HIS A 260 0.06 -22.27 0.65
N GLN A 261 0.88 -23.33 0.73
CA GLN A 261 0.53 -24.64 0.18
C GLN A 261 -0.79 -25.18 0.74
N PHE A 262 -1.03 -25.05 2.04
CA PHE A 262 -2.25 -25.57 2.67
C PHE A 262 -3.45 -24.65 2.49
N ALA A 263 -3.26 -23.35 2.32
CA ALA A 263 -4.33 -22.38 2.19
C ALA A 263 -4.80 -22.20 0.74
N ILE A 264 -3.86 -22.02 -0.19
CA ILE A 264 -4.11 -21.57 -1.56
C ILE A 264 -3.59 -22.55 -2.62
N MET A 265 -2.61 -23.37 -2.30
CA MET A 265 -1.88 -24.27 -3.20
C MET A 265 -0.89 -23.53 -4.09
N CYS A 266 -1.33 -22.61 -4.95
CA CYS A 266 -0.52 -21.71 -5.76
C CYS A 266 -1.36 -20.49 -6.21
N ALA A 267 -0.69 -19.40 -6.57
CA ALA A 267 -1.34 -18.25 -7.17
C ALA A 267 -1.90 -18.59 -8.58
N PRO A 268 -2.86 -17.79 -9.13
CA PRO A 268 -3.48 -18.05 -10.43
C PRO A 268 -2.44 -18.20 -11.56
N THR A 269 -2.45 -19.32 -12.25
CA THR A 269 -1.44 -19.69 -13.25
C THR A 269 -1.40 -18.70 -14.42
N THR A 270 -2.55 -18.31 -14.95
CA THR A 270 -2.68 -17.31 -16.04
C THR A 270 -2.04 -15.98 -15.66
N SER A 271 -2.28 -15.52 -14.44
CA SER A 271 -1.68 -14.27 -13.91
C SER A 271 -0.16 -14.36 -13.83
N GLN A 272 0.38 -15.53 -13.51
CA GLN A 272 1.82 -15.74 -13.43
C GLN A 272 2.49 -15.65 -14.82
N TYR A 273 1.87 -16.19 -15.88
CA TYR A 273 2.37 -16.04 -17.25
C TYR A 273 2.33 -14.59 -17.72
N ALA A 274 1.22 -13.90 -17.49
CA ALA A 274 1.10 -12.47 -17.77
C ALA A 274 2.16 -11.63 -17.05
N ALA A 275 2.47 -11.97 -15.79
CA ALA A 275 3.47 -11.26 -15.01
C ALA A 275 4.91 -11.48 -15.51
N VAL A 276 5.22 -12.63 -16.10
CA VAL A 276 6.51 -12.84 -16.78
C VAL A 276 6.68 -11.85 -17.92
N GLU A 277 5.65 -11.65 -18.73
CA GLU A 277 5.65 -10.66 -19.80
C GLU A 277 5.78 -9.23 -19.27
N ALA A 278 5.03 -8.90 -18.22
CA ALA A 278 5.10 -7.60 -17.57
C ALA A 278 6.53 -7.23 -17.12
N LEU A 279 7.24 -8.17 -16.48
CA LEU A 279 8.61 -7.95 -16.01
C LEU A 279 9.65 -7.88 -17.13
N LYS A 280 9.43 -8.59 -18.22
CA LYS A 280 10.34 -8.62 -19.37
C LYS A 280 10.23 -7.38 -20.25
N ASN A 281 9.01 -6.92 -20.49
CA ASN A 281 8.72 -5.94 -21.55
C ASN A 281 7.93 -4.72 -21.09
N GLY A 282 7.43 -4.65 -19.83
CA GLY A 282 6.53 -3.59 -19.34
C GLY A 282 7.20 -2.34 -18.77
N ASP A 283 8.54 -2.20 -18.82
CA ASP A 283 9.23 -1.04 -18.23
C ASP A 283 8.76 0.30 -18.82
N ASN A 284 8.46 0.35 -20.13
CA ASN A 284 7.96 1.55 -20.78
C ASN A 284 6.53 1.92 -20.35
N ASP A 285 5.66 0.91 -20.17
CA ASP A 285 4.29 1.12 -19.71
C ASP A 285 4.29 1.68 -18.28
N VAL A 286 5.11 1.12 -17.39
CA VAL A 286 5.30 1.62 -16.03
C VAL A 286 5.80 3.06 -16.05
N ALA A 287 6.77 3.39 -16.89
CA ALA A 287 7.30 4.74 -17.00
C ALA A 287 6.24 5.75 -17.48
N GLN A 288 5.41 5.38 -18.46
CA GLN A 288 4.32 6.22 -18.96
C GLN A 288 3.24 6.45 -17.89
N MET A 289 2.79 5.39 -17.21
CA MET A 289 1.81 5.51 -16.12
C MET A 289 2.34 6.36 -14.96
N ARG A 290 3.60 6.15 -14.56
CA ARG A 290 4.26 6.95 -13.52
C ARG A 290 4.31 8.43 -13.89
N GLU A 291 4.66 8.78 -15.13
CA GLU A 291 4.68 10.17 -15.58
C GLU A 291 3.28 10.79 -15.61
N ALA A 292 2.28 10.06 -16.07
CA ALA A 292 0.89 10.53 -16.03
C ALA A 292 0.43 10.81 -14.58
N TYR A 293 0.72 9.90 -13.63
CA TYR A 293 0.43 10.15 -12.21
C TYR A 293 1.21 11.35 -11.66
N ASN A 294 2.46 11.53 -12.03
CA ASN A 294 3.26 12.69 -11.60
C ASN A 294 2.69 14.02 -12.11
N GLN A 295 2.15 14.05 -13.34
CA GLN A 295 1.45 15.22 -13.87
C GLN A 295 0.18 15.54 -13.09
N ARG A 296 -0.63 14.52 -12.78
CA ARG A 296 -1.84 14.67 -11.95
C ARG A 296 -1.49 15.12 -10.54
N ARG A 297 -0.46 14.56 -9.93
CA ARG A 297 0.06 14.98 -8.62
C ARG A 297 0.37 16.49 -8.62
N ARG A 298 1.14 16.95 -9.58
CA ARG A 298 1.50 18.38 -9.71
C ARG A 298 0.26 19.26 -9.90
N PHE A 299 -0.70 18.78 -10.68
CA PHE A 299 -1.97 19.48 -10.90
C PHE A 299 -2.76 19.62 -9.58
N LEU A 300 -2.92 18.54 -8.80
CA LEU A 300 -3.60 18.60 -7.49
C LEU A 300 -2.89 19.53 -6.53
N MET A 301 -1.56 19.46 -6.45
CA MET A 301 -0.78 20.31 -5.54
C MET A 301 -0.90 21.80 -5.89
N HIS A 302 -1.02 22.13 -7.17
CA HIS A 302 -1.32 23.50 -7.60
C HIS A 302 -2.73 23.92 -7.20
N ALA A 303 -3.73 23.10 -7.49
CA ALA A 303 -5.13 23.38 -7.16
C ALA A 303 -5.33 23.55 -5.65
N PHE A 304 -4.72 22.72 -4.80
CA PHE A 304 -4.82 22.86 -3.34
C PHE A 304 -4.24 24.18 -2.83
N ARG A 305 -3.17 24.69 -3.42
CA ARG A 305 -2.64 26.02 -3.09
C ARG A 305 -3.62 27.14 -3.44
N GLU A 306 -4.29 27.04 -4.61
CA GLU A 306 -5.31 28.02 -5.02
C GLU A 306 -6.57 27.96 -4.16
N ILE A 307 -7.02 26.76 -3.79
CA ILE A 307 -8.16 26.54 -2.88
C ILE A 307 -7.81 26.98 -1.45
N GLY A 308 -6.52 27.02 -1.12
CA GLY A 308 -6.03 27.30 0.23
C GLY A 308 -6.27 26.14 1.19
N LEU A 309 -6.11 24.89 0.71
CA LEU A 309 -6.19 23.67 1.50
C LEU A 309 -4.76 23.12 1.72
N PRO A 310 -4.24 23.14 2.95
CA PRO A 310 -2.89 22.70 3.23
C PRO A 310 -2.71 21.21 2.90
N CYS A 311 -1.66 20.87 2.18
CA CYS A 311 -1.30 19.48 1.87
C CYS A 311 0.23 19.38 1.78
N PHE A 312 0.80 18.38 2.44
CA PHE A 312 2.20 18.05 2.21
C PHE A 312 2.37 17.50 0.78
N GLU A 313 3.52 17.72 0.18
CA GLU A 313 3.77 17.28 -1.20
C GLU A 313 4.19 15.79 -1.22
N PRO A 314 3.33 14.88 -1.72
CA PRO A 314 3.64 13.46 -1.76
C PRO A 314 4.63 13.16 -2.91
N PHE A 315 5.59 12.30 -2.65
CA PHE A 315 6.55 11.85 -3.66
C PHE A 315 6.41 10.38 -4.04
N GLY A 316 5.35 9.71 -3.54
CA GLY A 316 5.07 8.32 -3.86
C GLY A 316 3.58 7.98 -3.94
N ALA A 317 3.27 6.78 -4.42
CA ALA A 317 1.93 6.25 -4.64
C ALA A 317 1.08 7.15 -5.56
N PHE A 318 -0.24 7.16 -5.41
CA PHE A 318 -1.15 8.04 -6.16
C PHE A 318 -2.21 8.67 -5.24
N TYR A 319 -1.77 9.11 -4.05
CA TYR A 319 -2.62 9.74 -3.03
C TYR A 319 -2.06 11.08 -2.60
N VAL A 320 -2.97 11.97 -2.20
CA VAL A 320 -2.71 13.18 -1.44
C VAL A 320 -3.47 13.12 -0.13
N PHE A 321 -2.92 13.78 0.90
CA PHE A 321 -3.46 13.74 2.26
C PHE A 321 -3.62 15.17 2.83
N PRO A 322 -4.57 15.98 2.26
CA PRO A 322 -4.78 17.35 2.68
C PRO A 322 -5.31 17.45 4.11
N CYS A 323 -4.87 18.51 4.81
CA CYS A 323 -5.27 18.84 6.17
C CYS A 323 -6.53 19.71 6.17
N ILE A 324 -7.52 19.34 6.99
CA ILE A 324 -8.79 20.04 7.15
C ILE A 324 -9.01 20.60 8.57
N LYS A 325 -7.99 20.55 9.43
CA LYS A 325 -8.08 20.95 10.86
C LYS A 325 -8.60 22.38 11.04
N GLU A 326 -8.30 23.27 10.09
CA GLU A 326 -8.75 24.67 10.16
C GLU A 326 -10.27 24.84 10.16
N PHE A 327 -11.03 23.84 9.64
CA PHE A 327 -12.49 23.95 9.54
C PHE A 327 -13.25 23.53 10.81
N GLY A 328 -12.56 22.98 11.83
CA GLY A 328 -13.15 22.57 13.11
C GLY A 328 -14.17 21.43 12.98
N MET A 329 -14.13 20.68 11.89
CA MET A 329 -14.93 19.48 11.64
C MET A 329 -14.09 18.22 11.76
N THR A 330 -14.73 17.11 12.14
CA THR A 330 -14.07 15.80 12.02
C THR A 330 -13.87 15.43 10.55
N SER A 331 -12.92 14.54 10.29
CA SER A 331 -12.66 14.02 8.93
C SER A 331 -13.89 13.36 8.32
N GLU A 332 -14.70 12.65 9.15
CA GLU A 332 -15.95 12.03 8.71
C GLU A 332 -17.02 13.08 8.37
N GLU A 333 -17.22 14.10 9.22
CA GLU A 333 -18.18 15.18 8.95
C GLU A 333 -17.84 15.96 7.69
N PHE A 334 -16.56 16.26 7.47
CA PHE A 334 -16.11 16.96 6.27
C PHE A 334 -16.38 16.12 5.02
N ALA A 335 -15.97 14.83 5.04
CA ALA A 335 -16.16 13.93 3.90
C ALA A 335 -17.64 13.71 3.55
N MET A 336 -18.51 13.56 4.57
CA MET A 336 -19.95 13.40 4.36
C MET A 336 -20.58 14.65 3.77
N LYS A 337 -20.29 15.84 4.32
CA LYS A 337 -20.83 17.10 3.79
C LYS A 337 -20.34 17.40 2.38
N LEU A 338 -19.06 17.09 2.07
CA LEU A 338 -18.53 17.24 0.72
C LEU A 338 -19.27 16.32 -0.26
N LEU A 339 -19.58 15.09 0.15
CA LEU A 339 -20.34 14.15 -0.65
C LEU A 339 -21.79 14.63 -0.87
N GLU A 340 -22.48 15.05 0.19
CA GLU A 340 -23.87 15.48 0.14
C GLU A 340 -24.07 16.79 -0.62
N GLU A 341 -23.19 17.79 -0.42
CA GLU A 341 -23.33 19.14 -0.98
C GLU A 341 -22.71 19.30 -2.38
N GLU A 342 -21.64 18.55 -2.67
CA GLU A 342 -20.84 18.73 -3.91
C GLU A 342 -20.65 17.45 -4.71
N HIS A 343 -21.20 16.31 -4.27
CA HIS A 343 -21.10 15.02 -4.96
C HIS A 343 -19.64 14.60 -5.24
N VAL A 344 -18.75 14.83 -4.26
CA VAL A 344 -17.35 14.36 -4.30
C VAL A 344 -17.10 13.43 -3.13
N ALA A 345 -16.79 12.17 -3.42
CA ALA A 345 -16.47 11.18 -2.41
C ALA A 345 -14.96 11.09 -2.18
N VAL A 346 -14.55 11.28 -0.93
CA VAL A 346 -13.17 11.14 -0.44
C VAL A 346 -13.16 10.23 0.78
N VAL A 347 -12.00 9.77 1.22
CA VAL A 347 -11.90 8.90 2.40
C VAL A 347 -11.43 9.72 3.60
N PRO A 348 -12.16 9.70 4.75
CA PRO A 348 -11.67 10.31 5.98
C PRO A 348 -10.34 9.71 6.41
N GLY A 349 -9.43 10.55 6.92
CA GLY A 349 -8.11 10.09 7.35
C GLY A 349 -8.16 9.07 8.48
N THR A 350 -9.18 9.14 9.34
CA THR A 350 -9.43 8.18 10.44
C THR A 350 -9.63 6.74 9.97
N ALA A 351 -9.96 6.51 8.70
CA ALA A 351 -10.02 5.17 8.13
C ALA A 351 -8.63 4.48 8.08
N PHE A 352 -7.54 5.24 8.22
CA PHE A 352 -6.15 4.76 8.13
C PHE A 352 -5.41 4.79 9.48
N GLY A 353 -6.13 5.02 10.57
CA GLY A 353 -5.63 5.15 11.93
C GLY A 353 -6.17 6.42 12.60
N ASP A 354 -6.27 6.39 13.93
CA ASP A 354 -6.85 7.52 14.70
C ASP A 354 -6.06 8.82 14.50
N CYS A 355 -4.75 8.74 14.27
CA CYS A 355 -3.89 9.88 13.96
C CYS A 355 -4.18 10.55 12.62
N GLY A 356 -4.95 9.90 11.74
CA GLY A 356 -5.46 10.47 10.50
C GLY A 356 -6.60 11.48 10.67
N GLU A 357 -7.07 11.73 11.92
CA GLU A 357 -8.08 12.76 12.20
C GLU A 357 -7.58 14.15 11.80
N GLY A 358 -8.47 14.91 11.13
CA GLY A 358 -8.13 16.20 10.55
C GLY A 358 -7.47 16.14 9.17
N PHE A 359 -7.47 14.96 8.53
CA PHE A 359 -6.99 14.76 7.17
C PHE A 359 -8.00 13.99 6.31
N LEU A 360 -7.80 14.06 4.98
CA LEU A 360 -8.57 13.30 3.99
C LEU A 360 -7.61 12.57 3.06
N ARG A 361 -7.95 11.35 2.65
CA ARG A 361 -7.25 10.72 1.53
C ARG A 361 -8.00 10.96 0.23
N ILE A 362 -7.29 11.49 -0.75
CA ILE A 362 -7.75 11.71 -2.12
C ILE A 362 -6.82 10.93 -3.07
N SER A 363 -7.39 10.04 -3.88
CA SER A 363 -6.66 9.36 -4.96
C SER A 363 -6.63 10.25 -6.20
N TYR A 364 -5.49 10.30 -6.88
CA TYR A 364 -5.38 10.93 -8.21
C TYR A 364 -5.19 9.93 -9.35
N ALA A 365 -5.49 8.66 -9.10
CA ALA A 365 -5.62 7.64 -10.12
C ALA A 365 -7.00 7.74 -10.81
N TYR A 366 -7.24 8.88 -11.45
CA TYR A 366 -8.45 9.23 -12.19
C TYR A 366 -8.09 10.10 -13.39
N SER A 367 -9.02 10.24 -14.35
CA SER A 367 -8.82 11.11 -15.49
C SER A 367 -8.57 12.57 -15.05
N ILE A 368 -7.83 13.33 -15.84
CA ILE A 368 -7.58 14.75 -15.53
C ILE A 368 -8.89 15.56 -15.55
N ASP A 369 -9.87 15.15 -16.34
CA ASP A 369 -11.17 15.82 -16.42
C ASP A 369 -12.00 15.58 -15.16
N ASP A 370 -12.05 14.34 -14.65
CA ASP A 370 -12.71 14.03 -13.38
C ASP A 370 -12.03 14.77 -12.21
N LEU A 371 -10.69 14.78 -12.17
CA LEU A 371 -9.95 15.50 -11.15
C LEU A 371 -10.22 16.99 -11.19
N LYS A 372 -10.31 17.60 -12.37
CA LYS A 372 -10.64 19.02 -12.54
C LYS A 372 -12.02 19.35 -11.97
N VAL A 373 -13.05 18.59 -12.35
CA VAL A 373 -14.41 18.80 -11.85
C VAL A 373 -14.48 18.59 -10.33
N ALA A 374 -13.84 17.55 -9.80
CA ALA A 374 -13.81 17.29 -8.38
C ALA A 374 -13.12 18.40 -7.58
N LEU A 375 -12.00 18.95 -8.09
CA LEU A 375 -11.28 20.05 -7.45
C LEU A 375 -12.06 21.38 -7.53
N GLU A 376 -12.79 21.66 -8.61
CA GLU A 376 -13.70 22.78 -8.70
C GLU A 376 -14.83 22.68 -7.65
N ARG A 377 -15.42 21.49 -7.49
CA ARG A 377 -16.46 21.20 -6.50
C ARG A 377 -15.90 21.37 -5.06
N LEU A 378 -14.74 20.76 -4.77
CA LEU A 378 -14.03 20.92 -3.50
C LEU A 378 -13.72 22.40 -3.20
N GLY A 379 -13.24 23.15 -4.20
CA GLY A 379 -12.94 24.58 -4.05
C GLY A 379 -14.17 25.41 -3.66
N ARG A 380 -15.33 25.14 -4.28
CA ARG A 380 -16.62 25.79 -3.88
C ARG A 380 -16.99 25.45 -2.45
N PHE A 381 -16.84 24.20 -2.04
CA PHE A 381 -17.12 23.76 -0.68
C PHE A 381 -16.23 24.47 0.35
N VAL A 382 -14.92 24.43 0.14
CA VAL A 382 -13.92 25.08 1.01
C VAL A 382 -14.18 26.59 1.12
N LYS A 383 -14.49 27.26 0.00
CA LYS A 383 -14.82 28.70 0.00
C LYS A 383 -16.03 28.99 0.88
N ARG A 384 -17.12 28.21 0.76
CA ARG A 384 -18.31 28.39 1.62
C ARG A 384 -18.00 28.18 3.10
N LEU A 385 -17.13 27.24 3.45
CA LEU A 385 -16.73 27.01 4.83
C LEU A 385 -15.95 28.21 5.39
N LYS A 386 -14.99 28.76 4.64
CA LYS A 386 -14.21 29.95 5.03
C LYS A 386 -15.10 31.19 5.21
N GLU A 387 -16.08 31.41 4.34
CA GLU A 387 -17.05 32.50 4.45
C GLU A 387 -17.95 32.41 5.71
N LYS A 388 -18.25 31.16 6.16
CA LYS A 388 -19.02 30.94 7.41
C LYS A 388 -18.18 31.18 8.67
N GLN A 389 -16.88 30.97 8.63
CA GLN A 389 -15.98 31.26 9.77
C GLN A 389 -15.67 32.73 9.97
N THR A 390 -15.86 33.54 8.92
CA THR A 390 -15.58 35.00 8.95
C THR A 390 -16.78 35.82 9.42
N LYS A 391 -17.97 35.21 9.55
CA LYS A 391 -19.21 35.80 10.06
C LYS A 391 -19.45 35.44 11.53
#